data_2bdea18869c6f64fa3241eea518f035d
#
_entry.id   2bdea18869c6f64fa3241eea518f035d
#
_cell.length_a   1.000
_cell.length_b   1.000
_cell.length_c   1.000
_cell.angle_alpha   90.00
_cell.angle_beta   90.00
_cell.angle_gamma   90.00
#
_symmetry.space_group_name_H-M   'P 1'
#
loop_
_entity.id
_entity.type
_entity.pdbx_description
1 polymer ?
#
loop_
_entity_poly.entity_id
_entity_poly.type
_entity_poly.pdbx_seq_one_letter_code
_entity_poly.pdbx_strand_id
1 'polypeptide(L)'
;MASSPAPRARTLPARVLWLSLAAAALVAGASSSCLERRDAPIVDAQTGCTACHGDASRKGDSLLRAAPPYDVLGSTEAAYPGVGAHAIHLQPSATHGAIACQECHVVPERTDSPGHADDAAPAELTFGALARSGGSQPSYDAVARTCQSSYCHGSAEAVWTEPRDSQAACGSCHALPPPAPHPASDRCWTCHGEVIDERRAFREPELHVDGRVQLSASDCTQCHGSGSDAAPPADTLGNFETSSIGVGAHAAHLSGGLASRPLACSECHQVPDRPDEFDHADGLPAEVELSGVARTAGHEPQWLRASATCVDGWCHGPGSDAPSASPSWTQSGTLGCDSCHGLPPPAPHPQIDDCSACHGEVVAADDVGMVARDRHVDGTVDVSFDAGCTSCHGGDNAAPPRAASGETATSFAGVGAHQTHVLGTERSRAVPCGECHLVPEQALDPGHIDTPSPAEVVFSGASRAFDAMPSYAQGKCSNTACHGARLTRGHESGGTLTVPSWTVVDGSQAACGTCHALPPPRPHPYHSEDCGRCHENVSLDGKTFLRPDLHVDGVVTFQF
;
A
#
# COMPACT_ATOMS: atom_id res chain seq x y z
N MET A 1 47.92 -25.03 8.54
CA MET A 1 48.54 -26.30 8.85
C MET A 1 47.59 -27.42 8.49
N ALA A 2 47.98 -28.16 7.65
CA ALA A 2 47.96 -29.48 7.06
C ALA A 2 46.84 -29.67 6.01
N SER A 3 47.20 -29.59 4.86
CA SER A 3 47.18 -30.31 3.58
C SER A 3 46.85 -31.80 3.70
N SER A 4 45.91 -32.25 2.93
CA SER A 4 45.73 -33.65 2.64
C SER A 4 45.58 -33.88 1.12
N PRO A 5 46.16 -34.93 0.56
CA PRO A 5 46.38 -35.07 -0.88
C PRO A 5 45.34 -36.00 -1.55
N ALA A 6 45.20 -35.77 -2.87
CA ALA A 6 44.45 -36.60 -3.80
C ALA A 6 45.08 -37.97 -4.05
N PRO A 7 44.35 -39.00 -4.41
CA PRO A 7 44.91 -40.24 -4.93
C PRO A 7 44.83 -40.32 -6.45
N ARG A 8 45.89 -40.90 -6.95
CA ARG A 8 46.35 -41.10 -8.34
C ARG A 8 45.49 -42.10 -9.13
N ALA A 9 45.44 -41.82 -10.42
CA ALA A 9 45.05 -42.74 -11.48
C ALA A 9 45.88 -44.04 -11.51
N ARG A 10 45.24 -45.13 -11.78
CA ARG A 10 45.88 -46.37 -12.19
C ARG A 10 45.35 -46.80 -13.57
N THR A 11 46.23 -46.75 -14.50
CA THR A 11 46.17 -47.39 -15.81
C THR A 11 46.41 -48.89 -15.66
N LEU A 12 45.65 -49.72 -16.37
CA LEU A 12 46.02 -51.10 -16.71
C LEU A 12 45.46 -51.52 -18.08
N PRO A 13 46.05 -52.53 -18.74
CA PRO A 13 46.38 -52.45 -20.11
C PRO A 13 45.51 -53.29 -21.09
N ALA A 14 45.68 -53.00 -22.36
CA ALA A 14 45.10 -53.73 -23.47
C ALA A 14 45.60 -55.19 -23.56
N ARG A 15 44.67 -56.08 -23.89
CA ARG A 15 44.72 -57.35 -24.63
C ARG A 15 43.50 -58.15 -24.24
N VAL A 16 42.56 -58.46 -25.13
CA VAL A 16 42.64 -59.66 -26.02
C VAL A 16 41.55 -59.48 -27.10
N LEU A 17 42.03 -59.65 -28.31
CA LEU A 17 41.31 -59.68 -29.56
C LEU A 17 40.84 -61.14 -29.83
N TRP A 18 39.75 -61.23 -30.63
CA TRP A 18 39.33 -62.42 -31.41
C TRP A 18 38.28 -63.37 -30.78
N LEU A 19 37.27 -63.53 -31.63
CA LEU A 19 36.24 -64.57 -31.74
C LEU A 19 34.85 -64.19 -31.27
N SER A 20 34.05 -63.68 -32.21
CA SER A 20 32.94 -64.45 -32.75
C SER A 20 32.20 -63.64 -33.83
N LEU A 21 32.61 -63.77 -35.04
CA LEU A 21 31.78 -63.57 -36.24
C LEU A 21 31.08 -64.93 -36.47
N ALA A 22 29.80 -65.03 -36.09
CA ALA A 22 28.84 -65.98 -36.64
C ALA A 22 27.53 -65.99 -35.78
N ALA A 23 26.71 -64.96 -35.95
CA ALA A 23 25.26 -65.03 -35.66
C ALA A 23 24.56 -63.71 -36.10
N ALA A 24 24.77 -63.29 -37.35
CA ALA A 24 24.07 -62.17 -37.96
C ALA A 24 23.58 -62.59 -39.36
N ALA A 25 22.68 -63.55 -39.40
CA ALA A 25 21.98 -63.91 -40.61
C ALA A 25 20.77 -64.77 -40.33
N LEU A 26 19.72 -64.17 -39.65
CA LEU A 26 18.36 -64.75 -39.62
C LEU A 26 17.41 -63.88 -38.80
N VAL A 27 17.31 -62.58 -39.07
CA VAL A 27 16.15 -61.73 -38.83
C VAL A 27 16.16 -60.61 -39.87
N ALA A 28 16.17 -60.93 -41.12
CA ALA A 28 15.91 -60.04 -42.23
C ALA A 28 14.83 -60.62 -43.14
N GLY A 29 13.65 -60.79 -42.58
CA GLY A 29 12.58 -61.45 -43.31
C GLY A 29 11.15 -61.10 -42.88
N ALA A 30 10.95 -59.91 -42.30
CA ALA A 30 9.58 -59.48 -42.01
C ALA A 30 9.34 -57.96 -42.14
N SER A 31 10.14 -57.24 -42.89
CA SER A 31 9.95 -55.79 -43.12
C SER A 31 9.66 -55.44 -44.57
N SER A 32 9.27 -56.41 -45.42
CA SER A 32 9.14 -56.16 -46.86
C SER A 32 7.71 -56.16 -47.37
N SER A 33 6.69 -56.15 -46.53
CA SER A 33 5.29 -56.23 -47.04
C SER A 33 4.65 -54.87 -47.37
N CYS A 34 5.21 -53.76 -46.99
CA CYS A 34 4.71 -52.45 -47.43
C CYS A 34 5.52 -51.84 -48.58
N LEU A 35 6.75 -52.33 -48.89
CA LEU A 35 7.60 -51.77 -49.93
C LEU A 35 7.41 -52.43 -51.31
N GLU A 36 6.71 -53.55 -51.41
CA GLU A 36 6.48 -54.24 -52.70
C GLU A 36 5.20 -53.84 -53.47
N ARG A 37 4.49 -52.81 -53.00
CA ARG A 37 3.37 -52.21 -53.75
C ARG A 37 3.75 -50.84 -54.35
N ARG A 38 4.86 -50.78 -55.07
CA ARG A 38 5.27 -49.51 -55.72
C ARG A 38 4.62 -49.23 -57.06
N ASP A 39 3.71 -50.06 -57.55
CA ASP A 39 3.00 -49.88 -58.83
C ASP A 39 1.49 -49.64 -58.67
N ALA A 40 1.01 -49.29 -57.49
CA ALA A 40 -0.37 -48.81 -57.34
C ALA A 40 -0.45 -47.33 -57.78
N PRO A 41 -1.49 -46.93 -58.56
CA PRO A 41 -1.64 -45.54 -58.97
C PRO A 41 -1.67 -44.62 -57.76
N ILE A 42 -1.00 -43.49 -57.89
CA ILE A 42 -0.98 -42.41 -56.88
C ILE A 42 -2.42 -42.07 -56.53
N VAL A 43 -2.87 -42.54 -55.39
CA VAL A 43 -4.21 -42.23 -54.88
C VAL A 43 -4.17 -40.79 -54.40
N ASP A 44 -5.16 -40.03 -54.85
CA ASP A 44 -5.35 -38.63 -54.52
C ASP A 44 -5.00 -38.33 -53.04
N ALA A 45 -4.22 -37.30 -52.81
CA ALA A 45 -3.66 -36.95 -51.51
C ALA A 45 -4.66 -36.85 -50.34
N GLN A 46 -5.96 -36.79 -50.64
CA GLN A 46 -7.05 -36.73 -49.63
C GLN A 46 -7.58 -38.13 -49.22
N THR A 47 -7.36 -39.17 -50.02
CA THR A 47 -7.78 -40.54 -49.72
C THR A 47 -6.64 -41.43 -49.20
N GLY A 48 -5.41 -40.94 -49.23
CA GLY A 48 -4.20 -41.71 -48.94
C GLY A 48 -4.04 -42.16 -47.47
N CYS A 49 -4.48 -41.38 -46.51
CA CYS A 49 -4.27 -41.68 -45.09
C CYS A 49 -4.89 -43.00 -44.63
N THR A 50 -6.09 -43.33 -45.09
CA THR A 50 -6.84 -44.55 -44.72
C THR A 50 -6.36 -45.81 -45.47
N ALA A 51 -5.32 -45.70 -46.31
CA ALA A 51 -4.77 -46.85 -46.97
C ALA A 51 -3.91 -47.76 -46.07
N CYS A 52 -3.34 -47.18 -45.03
CA CYS A 52 -2.45 -47.90 -44.11
C CYS A 52 -2.97 -47.98 -42.67
N HIS A 53 -3.78 -47.00 -42.24
CA HIS A 53 -4.39 -47.00 -40.92
C HIS A 53 -5.72 -46.25 -40.95
N GLY A 54 -6.54 -46.45 -39.90
CA GLY A 54 -7.87 -45.83 -39.81
C GLY A 54 -8.96 -46.63 -40.50
N ASP A 55 -10.13 -46.01 -40.67
CA ASP A 55 -11.32 -46.61 -41.24
C ASP A 55 -11.94 -45.66 -42.27
N ALA A 56 -11.84 -45.98 -43.56
CA ALA A 56 -12.40 -45.21 -44.64
C ALA A 56 -13.95 -45.11 -44.62
N SER A 57 -14.62 -46.03 -43.92
CA SER A 57 -16.09 -46.04 -43.78
C SER A 57 -16.59 -45.11 -42.68
N ARG A 58 -15.72 -44.62 -41.79
CA ARG A 58 -16.07 -43.71 -40.69
C ARG A 58 -16.58 -42.38 -41.25
N LYS A 59 -17.59 -41.81 -40.59
CA LYS A 59 -18.07 -40.45 -40.90
C LYS A 59 -17.08 -39.43 -40.31
N GLY A 60 -16.83 -38.36 -41.07
CA GLY A 60 -15.94 -37.28 -40.66
C GLY A 60 -14.97 -36.86 -41.75
N ASP A 61 -14.04 -35.97 -41.41
CA ASP A 61 -12.98 -35.54 -42.32
C ASP A 61 -11.91 -36.62 -42.57
N SER A 62 -10.93 -36.32 -43.40
CA SER A 62 -9.86 -37.28 -43.72
C SER A 62 -9.00 -37.67 -42.52
N LEU A 63 -8.75 -36.74 -41.60
CA LEU A 63 -7.94 -37.00 -40.39
C LEU A 63 -8.70 -37.88 -39.39
N LEU A 64 -10.00 -37.62 -39.17
CA LEU A 64 -10.81 -38.43 -38.31
C LEU A 64 -10.96 -39.85 -38.83
N ARG A 65 -11.09 -40.02 -40.16
CA ARG A 65 -11.10 -41.34 -40.82
C ARG A 65 -9.75 -42.07 -40.73
N ALA A 66 -8.63 -41.34 -40.72
CA ALA A 66 -7.29 -41.89 -40.61
C ALA A 66 -6.95 -42.36 -39.19
N ALA A 67 -7.69 -41.92 -38.18
CA ALA A 67 -7.44 -42.32 -36.82
C ALA A 67 -7.82 -43.79 -36.52
N PRO A 68 -7.12 -44.48 -35.61
CA PRO A 68 -7.51 -45.82 -35.17
C PRO A 68 -9.00 -45.90 -34.71
N PRO A 69 -9.70 -47.04 -34.76
CA PRO A 69 -9.17 -48.38 -35.01
C PRO A 69 -8.78 -48.61 -36.46
N TYR A 70 -8.07 -49.55 -36.61
CA TYR A 70 -7.01 -50.07 -37.44
C TYR A 70 -5.72 -49.27 -37.26
N ASP A 71 -4.82 -49.81 -36.46
CA ASP A 71 -3.44 -49.31 -36.40
C ASP A 71 -2.64 -49.84 -37.59
N VAL A 72 -1.41 -49.38 -37.77
CA VAL A 72 -0.54 -49.79 -38.89
C VAL A 72 -0.20 -51.29 -38.88
N LEU A 73 -0.48 -52.01 -37.79
CA LEU A 73 -0.31 -53.45 -37.66
C LEU A 73 -1.62 -54.22 -37.88
N GLY A 74 -2.70 -53.52 -38.19
CA GLY A 74 -4.02 -54.07 -38.41
C GLY A 74 -4.81 -54.43 -37.14
N SER A 75 -4.41 -53.93 -35.99
CA SER A 75 -5.09 -54.13 -34.72
C SER A 75 -6.30 -53.22 -34.60
N THR A 76 -7.34 -53.74 -33.91
CA THR A 76 -8.62 -53.01 -33.69
C THR A 76 -8.97 -52.85 -32.20
N GLU A 77 -8.31 -53.56 -31.33
CA GLU A 77 -8.59 -53.62 -29.90
C GLU A 77 -7.81 -52.51 -29.17
N ALA A 78 -8.46 -51.80 -28.26
CA ALA A 78 -7.84 -50.73 -27.46
C ALA A 78 -6.67 -51.21 -26.58
N ALA A 79 -6.56 -52.51 -26.32
CA ALA A 79 -5.43 -53.10 -25.62
C ALA A 79 -4.09 -52.96 -26.39
N TYR A 80 -4.14 -52.71 -27.69
CA TYR A 80 -2.93 -52.46 -28.49
C TYR A 80 -2.59 -50.96 -28.47
N PRO A 81 -1.31 -50.59 -28.22
CA PRO A 81 -0.91 -49.18 -28.11
C PRO A 81 -1.23 -48.32 -29.33
N GLY A 82 -1.18 -48.91 -30.55
CA GLY A 82 -1.52 -48.21 -31.79
C GLY A 82 -2.99 -47.85 -31.91
N VAL A 83 -3.87 -48.56 -31.21
CA VAL A 83 -5.31 -48.27 -31.12
C VAL A 83 -5.63 -47.44 -29.87
N GLY A 84 -5.34 -47.97 -28.70
CA GLY A 84 -5.49 -47.30 -27.43
C GLY A 84 -6.77 -46.48 -27.27
N ALA A 85 -6.62 -45.35 -26.63
CA ALA A 85 -7.71 -44.42 -26.33
C ALA A 85 -8.03 -43.42 -27.45
N HIS A 86 -7.57 -43.58 -28.70
CA HIS A 86 -7.79 -42.64 -29.77
C HIS A 86 -9.27 -42.30 -29.95
N ALA A 87 -10.14 -43.31 -29.94
CA ALA A 87 -11.57 -43.10 -30.21
C ALA A 87 -12.25 -42.18 -29.21
N ILE A 88 -11.88 -42.25 -27.94
CA ILE A 88 -12.48 -41.39 -26.91
C ILE A 88 -11.92 -39.98 -26.93
N HIS A 89 -10.66 -39.77 -27.32
CA HIS A 89 -10.07 -38.45 -27.46
C HIS A 89 -10.60 -37.68 -28.65
N LEU A 90 -10.79 -38.35 -29.78
CA LEU A 90 -11.24 -37.75 -31.03
C LEU A 90 -12.72 -37.44 -31.08
N GLN A 91 -13.54 -37.99 -30.20
CA GLN A 91 -14.97 -37.72 -30.11
C GLN A 91 -15.26 -36.81 -28.93
N PRO A 92 -16.15 -35.82 -29.10
CA PRO A 92 -16.61 -35.05 -27.95
C PRO A 92 -17.34 -35.98 -26.98
N SER A 93 -17.12 -35.73 -25.69
CA SER A 93 -17.73 -36.47 -24.59
C SER A 93 -18.62 -35.57 -23.75
N ALA A 94 -19.17 -36.07 -22.67
CA ALA A 94 -19.92 -35.26 -21.73
C ALA A 94 -19.02 -34.31 -20.92
N THR A 95 -17.69 -34.48 -20.98
CA THR A 95 -16.72 -33.75 -20.15
C THR A 95 -15.66 -32.97 -20.92
N HIS A 96 -15.53 -33.18 -22.22
CA HIS A 96 -14.55 -32.48 -23.06
C HIS A 96 -14.97 -32.45 -24.54
N GLY A 97 -14.49 -31.48 -25.28
CA GLY A 97 -14.55 -31.44 -26.73
C GLY A 97 -13.64 -32.49 -27.39
N ALA A 98 -13.70 -32.58 -28.73
CA ALA A 98 -12.79 -33.44 -29.47
C ALA A 98 -11.33 -32.92 -29.36
N ILE A 99 -10.40 -33.79 -29.01
CA ILE A 99 -8.98 -33.50 -28.97
C ILE A 99 -8.36 -33.70 -30.34
N ALA A 100 -7.71 -32.70 -30.87
CA ALA A 100 -7.13 -32.74 -32.21
C ALA A 100 -5.83 -33.57 -32.24
N CYS A 101 -5.57 -34.22 -33.42
CA CYS A 101 -4.41 -35.09 -33.59
C CYS A 101 -3.07 -34.40 -33.25
N GLN A 102 -2.94 -33.13 -33.58
CA GLN A 102 -1.75 -32.33 -33.36
C GLN A 102 -1.42 -32.07 -31.88
N GLU A 103 -2.33 -32.40 -30.97
CA GLU A 103 -2.07 -32.31 -29.52
C GLU A 103 -1.16 -33.45 -29.02
N CYS A 104 -0.99 -34.50 -29.83
CA CYS A 104 -0.14 -35.64 -29.50
C CYS A 104 0.84 -36.02 -30.60
N HIS A 105 0.58 -35.62 -31.86
CA HIS A 105 1.36 -36.02 -32.99
C HIS A 105 1.70 -34.85 -33.94
N VAL A 106 2.82 -34.94 -34.64
CA VAL A 106 3.03 -34.13 -35.82
C VAL A 106 2.16 -34.71 -36.94
N VAL A 107 1.13 -33.99 -37.35
CA VAL A 107 0.23 -34.42 -38.44
C VAL A 107 0.90 -34.12 -39.77
N PRO A 108 1.19 -35.16 -40.61
CA PRO A 108 1.87 -34.95 -41.87
C PRO A 108 0.94 -34.31 -42.91
N GLU A 109 1.46 -33.41 -43.73
CA GLU A 109 0.69 -32.82 -44.85
C GLU A 109 0.51 -33.83 -45.97
N ARG A 110 1.41 -34.77 -46.11
CA ARG A 110 1.43 -35.79 -47.16
C ARG A 110 1.91 -37.13 -46.58
N THR A 111 1.49 -38.20 -47.22
CA THR A 111 1.93 -39.56 -46.83
C THR A 111 3.42 -39.82 -46.93
N ASP A 112 4.13 -39.08 -47.78
CA ASP A 112 5.56 -39.13 -47.95
C ASP A 112 6.32 -38.00 -47.21
N SER A 113 5.68 -37.30 -46.31
CA SER A 113 6.32 -36.29 -45.47
C SER A 113 7.42 -36.94 -44.61
N PRO A 114 8.60 -36.31 -44.46
CA PRO A 114 9.64 -36.79 -43.55
C PRO A 114 9.10 -36.95 -42.12
N GLY A 115 9.48 -38.05 -41.47
CA GLY A 115 9.01 -38.39 -40.11
C GLY A 115 7.65 -39.08 -40.05
N HIS A 116 7.00 -39.41 -41.21
CA HIS A 116 5.72 -40.06 -41.19
C HIS A 116 5.78 -41.60 -41.37
N ALA A 117 6.45 -42.07 -42.39
CA ALA A 117 6.51 -43.50 -42.70
C ALA A 117 7.94 -44.02 -42.89
N ASP A 118 8.93 -43.25 -42.54
CA ASP A 118 10.36 -43.52 -42.66
C ASP A 118 10.96 -44.07 -41.38
N ASP A 119 10.24 -44.01 -40.25
CA ASP A 119 10.66 -44.54 -38.95
C ASP A 119 9.90 -45.82 -38.55
N ALA A 120 10.47 -46.54 -37.60
CA ALA A 120 9.85 -47.75 -37.06
C ALA A 120 8.76 -47.40 -36.03
N ALA A 121 7.65 -48.14 -36.06
CA ALA A 121 6.65 -48.01 -34.98
C ALA A 121 7.25 -48.23 -33.60
N PRO A 122 6.77 -47.55 -32.53
CA PRO A 122 5.54 -46.73 -32.47
C PRO A 122 5.73 -45.31 -33.02
N ALA A 123 4.63 -44.64 -33.33
CA ALA A 123 4.62 -43.25 -33.73
C ALA A 123 5.17 -42.32 -32.62
N GLU A 124 5.92 -41.30 -33.04
CA GLU A 124 6.46 -40.29 -32.13
C GLU A 124 5.33 -39.47 -31.50
N LEU A 125 5.52 -39.16 -30.21
CA LEU A 125 4.63 -38.26 -29.47
C LEU A 125 5.27 -36.89 -29.31
N THR A 126 4.61 -35.89 -29.88
CA THR A 126 4.97 -34.48 -29.75
C THR A 126 3.79 -33.74 -29.18
N PHE A 127 3.83 -33.52 -27.88
CA PHE A 127 2.69 -32.86 -27.20
C PHE A 127 2.51 -31.41 -27.65
N GLY A 128 1.26 -31.06 -27.96
CA GLY A 128 0.84 -29.75 -28.44
C GLY A 128 0.63 -28.73 -27.34
N ALA A 129 0.06 -27.60 -27.74
CA ALA A 129 -0.14 -26.45 -26.85
C ALA A 129 -1.15 -26.75 -25.72
N LEU A 130 -2.25 -27.42 -26.01
CA LEU A 130 -3.25 -27.77 -25.02
C LEU A 130 -2.69 -28.70 -23.94
N ALA A 131 -1.97 -29.74 -24.34
CA ALA A 131 -1.36 -30.67 -23.39
C ALA A 131 -0.34 -30.00 -22.46
N ARG A 132 0.25 -28.88 -22.90
CA ARG A 132 1.26 -28.08 -22.17
C ARG A 132 0.67 -26.87 -21.45
N SER A 133 -0.61 -26.64 -21.54
CA SER A 133 -1.27 -25.49 -20.87
C SER A 133 -1.00 -25.49 -19.38
N GLY A 134 -1.04 -24.33 -18.77
CA GLY A 134 -0.76 -24.16 -17.34
C GLY A 134 0.67 -24.56 -16.91
N GLY A 135 1.65 -24.54 -17.84
CA GLY A 135 3.04 -24.92 -17.54
C GLY A 135 3.27 -26.43 -17.41
N SER A 136 2.28 -27.25 -17.82
CA SER A 136 2.37 -28.73 -17.77
C SER A 136 3.52 -29.27 -18.61
N GLN A 137 4.14 -30.35 -18.13
CA GLN A 137 5.26 -31.03 -18.79
C GLN A 137 4.83 -32.47 -19.14
N PRO A 138 3.99 -32.65 -20.17
CA PRO A 138 3.45 -33.94 -20.51
C PRO A 138 4.52 -34.94 -20.93
N SER A 139 4.35 -36.18 -20.52
CA SER A 139 5.17 -37.31 -20.90
C SER A 139 4.34 -38.58 -21.08
N TYR A 140 4.87 -39.52 -21.84
CA TYR A 140 4.27 -40.85 -22.02
C TYR A 140 5.27 -41.93 -21.63
N ASP A 141 4.86 -42.79 -20.72
CA ASP A 141 5.61 -43.98 -20.35
C ASP A 141 5.17 -45.13 -21.26
N ALA A 142 6.03 -45.54 -22.20
CA ALA A 142 5.76 -46.60 -23.17
C ALA A 142 5.69 -48.00 -22.50
N VAL A 143 6.29 -48.19 -21.33
CA VAL A 143 6.26 -49.47 -20.59
C VAL A 143 4.96 -49.55 -19.78
N ALA A 144 4.66 -48.54 -19.02
CA ALA A 144 3.41 -48.47 -18.23
C ALA A 144 2.20 -48.13 -19.10
N ARG A 145 2.42 -47.61 -20.29
CA ARG A 145 1.39 -47.11 -21.24
C ARG A 145 0.53 -46.03 -20.62
N THR A 146 1.14 -45.12 -19.87
CA THR A 146 0.45 -44.04 -19.18
C THR A 146 0.88 -42.67 -19.70
N CYS A 147 -0.08 -41.75 -19.81
CA CYS A 147 0.16 -40.33 -19.97
C CYS A 147 0.26 -39.68 -18.59
N GLN A 148 1.28 -38.85 -18.39
CA GLN A 148 1.61 -38.22 -17.11
C GLN A 148 1.80 -36.72 -17.30
N SER A 149 1.47 -35.96 -16.26
CA SER A 149 1.76 -34.51 -16.15
C SER A 149 1.26 -33.67 -17.33
N SER A 150 0.16 -34.10 -17.98
CA SER A 150 -0.50 -33.31 -19.02
C SER A 150 -1.59 -32.40 -18.42
N TYR A 151 -1.81 -31.25 -19.01
CA TYR A 151 -2.93 -30.37 -18.63
C TYR A 151 -4.26 -31.12 -18.61
N CYS A 152 -4.51 -31.92 -19.63
CA CYS A 152 -5.80 -32.63 -19.80
C CYS A 152 -6.10 -33.63 -18.68
N HIS A 153 -5.09 -34.29 -18.14
CA HIS A 153 -5.25 -35.31 -17.10
C HIS A 153 -4.86 -34.85 -15.70
N GLY A 154 -4.34 -33.60 -15.56
CA GLY A 154 -3.89 -33.08 -14.29
C GLY A 154 -2.79 -33.96 -13.67
N SER A 155 -2.99 -34.36 -12.40
CA SER A 155 -2.10 -35.28 -11.70
C SER A 155 -2.47 -36.76 -11.88
N ALA A 156 -3.52 -37.08 -12.62
CA ALA A 156 -3.95 -38.46 -12.84
C ALA A 156 -3.10 -39.14 -13.90
N GLU A 157 -2.73 -40.39 -13.65
CA GLU A 157 -2.08 -41.25 -14.64
C GLU A 157 -3.15 -41.96 -15.46
N ALA A 158 -3.34 -41.57 -16.70
CA ALA A 158 -4.29 -42.18 -17.60
C ALA A 158 -3.65 -43.33 -18.36
N VAL A 159 -4.20 -44.53 -18.22
CA VAL A 159 -3.71 -45.74 -18.92
C VAL A 159 -4.24 -45.74 -20.34
N TRP A 160 -3.36 -45.54 -21.30
CA TRP A 160 -3.68 -45.39 -22.72
C TRP A 160 -4.46 -46.58 -23.32
N THR A 161 -4.08 -47.78 -22.92
CA THR A 161 -4.65 -49.03 -23.47
C THR A 161 -5.86 -49.57 -22.70
N GLU A 162 -6.33 -48.84 -21.72
CA GLU A 162 -7.48 -49.20 -20.91
C GLU A 162 -8.48 -48.04 -20.83
N PRO A 163 -9.05 -47.60 -21.98
CA PRO A 163 -10.01 -46.51 -21.95
C PRO A 163 -11.25 -46.89 -21.14
N ARG A 164 -11.48 -46.15 -20.03
CA ARG A 164 -12.60 -46.35 -19.12
C ARG A 164 -13.18 -45.00 -18.72
N ASP A 165 -14.51 -44.91 -18.64
CA ASP A 165 -15.19 -43.71 -18.15
C ASP A 165 -14.73 -43.30 -16.74
N SER A 166 -14.26 -44.23 -15.91
CA SER A 166 -13.74 -43.94 -14.58
C SER A 166 -12.46 -43.11 -14.56
N GLN A 167 -11.69 -43.07 -15.66
CA GLN A 167 -10.49 -42.25 -15.78
C GLN A 167 -10.81 -40.77 -16.07
N ALA A 168 -12.04 -40.46 -16.44
CA ALA A 168 -12.54 -39.11 -16.71
C ALA A 168 -13.73 -38.72 -15.82
N ALA A 169 -13.94 -39.44 -14.69
CA ALA A 169 -14.99 -39.11 -13.74
C ALA A 169 -14.67 -37.80 -12.98
N CYS A 170 -15.71 -37.08 -12.54
CA CYS A 170 -15.53 -35.89 -11.72
C CYS A 170 -14.63 -36.17 -10.50
N GLY A 171 -13.58 -35.35 -10.33
CA GLY A 171 -12.60 -35.52 -9.26
C GLY A 171 -11.42 -36.43 -9.58
N SER A 172 -11.37 -37.06 -10.79
CA SER A 172 -10.22 -37.87 -11.20
C SER A 172 -9.02 -37.03 -11.65
N CYS A 173 -9.25 -35.89 -12.26
CA CYS A 173 -8.20 -35.03 -12.82
C CYS A 173 -7.75 -33.92 -11.84
N HIS A 174 -8.68 -33.39 -11.09
CA HIS A 174 -8.41 -32.39 -10.05
C HIS A 174 -9.39 -32.58 -8.87
N ALA A 175 -9.02 -32.09 -7.71
CA ALA A 175 -9.90 -32.12 -6.52
C ALA A 175 -11.16 -31.27 -6.73
N LEU A 176 -12.21 -31.53 -5.96
CA LEU A 176 -13.50 -30.82 -6.03
C LEU A 176 -13.91 -30.32 -4.63
N PRO A 177 -13.79 -29.02 -4.35
CA PRO A 177 -13.19 -27.98 -5.20
C PRO A 177 -11.68 -28.19 -5.36
N PRO A 178 -11.03 -27.54 -6.36
CA PRO A 178 -9.58 -27.49 -6.43
C PRO A 178 -8.98 -26.90 -5.14
N PRO A 179 -7.73 -27.25 -4.78
CA PRO A 179 -7.09 -26.69 -3.60
C PRO A 179 -6.83 -25.19 -3.76
N ALA A 180 -6.55 -24.49 -2.64
CA ALA A 180 -6.11 -23.11 -2.68
C ALA A 180 -5.02 -22.91 -3.77
N PRO A 181 -5.09 -21.78 -4.50
CA PRO A 181 -5.86 -20.53 -4.26
C PRO A 181 -7.33 -20.55 -4.68
N HIS A 182 -7.85 -21.66 -5.21
CA HIS A 182 -9.24 -21.76 -5.60
C HIS A 182 -10.18 -21.56 -4.38
N PRO A 183 -11.28 -20.78 -4.50
CA PRO A 183 -12.27 -20.64 -3.43
C PRO A 183 -12.83 -21.98 -2.95
N ALA A 184 -13.00 -22.14 -1.63
CA ALA A 184 -13.48 -23.36 -1.02
C ALA A 184 -15.00 -23.53 -1.16
N SER A 185 -15.52 -23.42 -2.40
CA SER A 185 -16.95 -23.55 -2.73
C SER A 185 -17.21 -24.79 -3.56
N ASP A 186 -18.27 -25.52 -3.25
CA ASP A 186 -18.75 -26.66 -4.02
C ASP A 186 -19.81 -26.27 -5.07
N ARG A 187 -20.19 -24.98 -5.13
CA ARG A 187 -21.13 -24.41 -6.10
C ARG A 187 -20.40 -23.93 -7.36
N CYS A 188 -19.84 -24.86 -8.11
CA CYS A 188 -19.00 -24.58 -9.29
C CYS A 188 -19.67 -23.62 -10.29
N TRP A 189 -20.98 -23.76 -10.49
CA TRP A 189 -21.77 -22.97 -11.45
C TRP A 189 -21.88 -21.47 -11.11
N THR A 190 -21.61 -21.08 -9.86
CA THR A 190 -21.67 -19.66 -9.50
C THR A 190 -20.53 -18.86 -10.15
N CYS A 191 -19.39 -19.50 -10.36
CA CYS A 191 -18.23 -18.88 -11.01
C CYS A 191 -17.99 -19.43 -12.43
N HIS A 192 -18.37 -20.69 -12.71
CA HIS A 192 -18.14 -21.38 -13.97
C HIS A 192 -19.44 -21.70 -14.70
N GLY A 193 -20.48 -20.88 -14.55
CA GLY A 193 -21.83 -21.15 -15.06
C GLY A 193 -21.96 -21.24 -16.57
N GLU A 194 -20.98 -20.75 -17.32
CA GLU A 194 -20.88 -20.96 -18.77
C GLU A 194 -20.55 -22.41 -19.11
N VAL A 195 -19.71 -23.05 -18.30
CA VAL A 195 -19.19 -24.40 -18.54
C VAL A 195 -20.05 -25.47 -17.86
N ILE A 196 -20.49 -25.23 -16.61
CA ILE A 196 -21.14 -26.23 -15.76
C ILE A 196 -22.43 -25.68 -15.12
N ASP A 197 -23.45 -26.53 -14.98
CA ASP A 197 -24.73 -26.19 -14.38
C ASP A 197 -24.82 -26.54 -12.87
N GLU A 198 -25.94 -26.19 -12.25
CA GLU A 198 -26.24 -26.47 -10.83
C GLU A 198 -26.25 -27.95 -10.47
N ARG A 199 -26.41 -28.85 -11.46
CA ARG A 199 -26.40 -30.30 -11.30
C ARG A 199 -25.01 -30.90 -11.53
N ARG A 200 -24.00 -30.03 -11.76
CA ARG A 200 -22.64 -30.40 -12.14
C ARG A 200 -22.58 -31.15 -13.50
N ALA A 201 -23.51 -30.85 -14.38
CA ALA A 201 -23.45 -31.28 -15.78
C ALA A 201 -22.79 -30.18 -16.63
N PHE A 202 -21.92 -30.59 -17.54
CA PHE A 202 -21.30 -29.66 -18.47
C PHE A 202 -22.32 -29.14 -19.48
N ARG A 203 -22.41 -27.83 -19.60
CA ARG A 203 -23.25 -27.13 -20.64
C ARG A 203 -22.52 -27.10 -21.95
N GLU A 204 -21.26 -26.73 -21.88
CA GLU A 204 -20.34 -26.57 -23.01
C GLU A 204 -19.08 -27.42 -22.73
N PRO A 205 -19.14 -28.73 -23.02
CA PRO A 205 -18.00 -29.63 -22.72
C PRO A 205 -16.72 -29.25 -23.46
N GLU A 206 -16.80 -28.56 -24.58
CA GLU A 206 -15.67 -28.07 -25.35
C GLU A 206 -14.89 -26.94 -24.65
N LEU A 207 -15.51 -26.23 -23.73
CA LEU A 207 -14.85 -25.22 -22.91
C LEU A 207 -14.16 -25.81 -21.69
N HIS A 208 -14.51 -27.04 -21.32
CA HIS A 208 -13.77 -27.76 -20.29
C HIS A 208 -12.57 -28.46 -20.93
N VAL A 209 -11.39 -28.29 -20.41
CA VAL A 209 -10.14 -28.81 -21.02
C VAL A 209 -9.78 -28.12 -22.36
N ASP A 210 -9.99 -26.83 -22.48
CA ASP A 210 -9.59 -26.03 -23.66
C ASP A 210 -8.30 -25.20 -23.43
N GLY A 211 -7.68 -25.35 -22.26
CA GLY A 211 -6.49 -24.59 -21.86
C GLY A 211 -6.79 -23.24 -21.20
N ARG A 212 -8.05 -22.93 -20.93
CA ARG A 212 -8.51 -21.69 -20.30
C ARG A 212 -9.42 -22.00 -19.12
N VAL A 213 -9.50 -21.06 -18.20
CA VAL A 213 -10.48 -21.08 -17.11
C VAL A 213 -11.55 -20.05 -17.45
N GLN A 214 -12.75 -20.51 -17.77
CA GLN A 214 -13.88 -19.63 -18.01
C GLN A 214 -14.51 -19.21 -16.69
N LEU A 215 -14.50 -17.92 -16.44
CA LEU A 215 -15.19 -17.29 -15.31
C LEU A 215 -16.39 -16.51 -15.86
N SER A 216 -17.59 -16.95 -15.54
CA SER A 216 -18.82 -16.24 -15.83
C SER A 216 -19.19 -15.25 -14.72
N ALA A 217 -18.25 -14.96 -13.83
CA ALA A 217 -18.41 -14.01 -12.78
C ALA A 217 -18.52 -12.59 -13.37
N SER A 218 -19.71 -12.04 -13.32
CA SER A 218 -19.96 -10.63 -13.66
C SER A 218 -19.81 -9.72 -12.44
N ASP A 219 -19.58 -10.29 -11.26
CA ASP A 219 -19.58 -9.61 -9.98
C ASP A 219 -18.54 -10.26 -9.04
N CYS A 220 -17.75 -9.43 -8.38
CA CYS A 220 -16.73 -9.83 -7.42
C CYS A 220 -17.28 -10.70 -6.28
N THR A 221 -18.53 -10.49 -5.87
CA THR A 221 -19.19 -11.20 -4.76
C THR A 221 -19.42 -12.68 -4.99
N GLN A 222 -19.16 -13.17 -6.18
CA GLN A 222 -19.35 -14.59 -6.51
C GLN A 222 -18.23 -15.48 -5.96
N CYS A 223 -17.05 -14.94 -5.77
CA CYS A 223 -15.87 -15.69 -5.32
C CYS A 223 -15.42 -15.32 -3.91
N HIS A 224 -15.61 -14.08 -3.51
CA HIS A 224 -15.29 -13.60 -2.16
C HIS A 224 -16.31 -12.57 -1.69
N GLY A 225 -16.39 -12.37 -0.39
CA GLY A 225 -17.42 -11.52 0.20
C GLY A 225 -18.75 -12.24 0.44
N SER A 226 -19.82 -11.48 0.53
CA SER A 226 -21.16 -12.00 0.79
C SER A 226 -22.25 -11.09 0.22
N GLY A 227 -23.21 -11.69 -0.48
CA GLY A 227 -24.40 -10.99 -0.95
C GLY A 227 -24.10 -9.89 -1.95
N SER A 228 -24.13 -8.63 -1.52
CA SER A 228 -23.87 -7.45 -2.33
C SER A 228 -22.52 -6.78 -2.05
N ASP A 229 -21.70 -7.38 -1.19
CA ASP A 229 -20.42 -6.83 -0.77
C ASP A 229 -19.29 -7.82 -1.09
N ALA A 230 -18.37 -7.40 -1.94
CA ALA A 230 -17.21 -8.20 -2.33
C ALA A 230 -16.13 -8.29 -1.23
N ALA A 231 -16.26 -7.51 -0.17
CA ALA A 231 -15.33 -7.57 0.94
C ALA A 231 -15.54 -8.80 1.83
N PRO A 232 -14.49 -9.37 2.41
CA PRO A 232 -14.64 -10.33 3.48
C PRO A 232 -15.51 -9.81 4.64
N PRO A 233 -16.22 -10.66 5.37
CA PRO A 233 -16.29 -12.10 5.26
C PRO A 233 -17.23 -12.57 4.14
N ALA A 234 -17.05 -13.68 3.42
CA ALA A 234 -16.01 -14.70 3.56
C ALA A 234 -14.76 -14.34 2.74
N ASP A 235 -13.58 -14.79 3.20
CA ASP A 235 -12.38 -14.78 2.37
C ASP A 235 -12.42 -15.90 1.31
N THR A 236 -11.46 -15.90 0.39
CA THR A 236 -11.38 -16.91 -0.69
C THR A 236 -11.20 -18.35 -0.18
N LEU A 237 -10.80 -18.54 1.07
CA LEU A 237 -10.69 -19.86 1.72
C LEU A 237 -11.95 -20.25 2.49
N GLY A 238 -12.99 -19.40 2.49
CA GLY A 238 -14.24 -19.60 3.19
C GLY A 238 -14.18 -19.30 4.69
N ASN A 239 -13.21 -18.52 5.17
CA ASN A 239 -13.16 -18.07 6.55
C ASN A 239 -14.06 -16.85 6.77
N PHE A 240 -14.63 -16.77 7.98
CA PHE A 240 -15.51 -15.68 8.40
C PHE A 240 -15.00 -14.91 9.61
N GLU A 241 -14.03 -15.47 10.33
CA GLU A 241 -13.53 -14.89 11.57
C GLU A 241 -12.44 -13.86 11.33
N THR A 242 -12.51 -12.74 12.02
CA THR A 242 -11.51 -11.65 11.92
C THR A 242 -10.11 -12.07 12.32
N SER A 243 -9.97 -13.18 13.07
CA SER A 243 -8.67 -13.78 13.36
C SER A 243 -7.98 -14.42 12.15
N SER A 244 -8.72 -14.67 11.08
CA SER A 244 -8.16 -15.11 9.79
C SER A 244 -7.62 -13.92 9.02
N ILE A 245 -6.40 -14.04 8.50
CA ILE A 245 -5.72 -12.91 7.84
C ILE A 245 -6.44 -12.43 6.57
N GLY A 246 -7.13 -13.33 5.86
CA GLY A 246 -7.93 -12.99 4.69
C GLY A 246 -9.22 -12.24 5.03
N VAL A 247 -9.72 -12.34 6.27
CA VAL A 247 -10.89 -11.61 6.77
C VAL A 247 -10.45 -10.33 7.49
N GLY A 248 -9.69 -10.49 8.58
CA GLY A 248 -9.10 -9.39 9.33
C GLY A 248 -10.01 -8.18 9.55
N ALA A 249 -9.44 -7.01 9.42
CA ALA A 249 -10.14 -5.73 9.64
C ALA A 249 -10.82 -5.16 8.37
N HIS A 250 -11.05 -5.95 7.31
CA HIS A 250 -11.69 -5.44 6.08
C HIS A 250 -12.99 -4.70 6.35
N ALA A 251 -13.90 -5.29 7.13
CA ALA A 251 -15.20 -4.67 7.41
C ALA A 251 -15.06 -3.30 8.10
N ALA A 252 -14.09 -3.15 9.02
CA ALA A 252 -13.84 -1.90 9.71
C ALA A 252 -13.33 -0.81 8.75
N HIS A 253 -12.44 -1.16 7.82
CA HIS A 253 -11.90 -0.22 6.84
C HIS A 253 -12.93 0.19 5.78
N LEU A 254 -13.71 -0.76 5.30
CA LEU A 254 -14.67 -0.53 4.23
C LEU A 254 -15.97 0.14 4.70
N SER A 255 -16.36 -0.08 5.95
CA SER A 255 -17.51 0.64 6.52
C SER A 255 -17.14 2.03 7.06
N GLY A 256 -15.85 2.28 7.24
CA GLY A 256 -15.35 3.40 8.01
C GLY A 256 -15.60 3.25 9.51
N GLY A 257 -14.82 3.95 10.31
CA GLY A 257 -14.94 3.97 11.76
C GLY A 257 -15.72 5.16 12.29
N LEU A 258 -15.63 5.39 13.60
CA LEU A 258 -16.15 6.60 14.23
C LEU A 258 -15.46 7.86 13.69
N ALA A 259 -14.18 7.71 13.31
CA ALA A 259 -13.30 8.80 12.96
C ALA A 259 -12.70 8.69 11.54
N SER A 260 -13.22 7.81 10.68
CA SER A 260 -12.68 7.65 9.33
C SER A 260 -13.76 7.43 8.29
N ARG A 261 -13.47 7.85 7.06
CA ARG A 261 -14.28 7.49 5.90
C ARG A 261 -14.15 6.01 5.55
N PRO A 262 -15.10 5.45 4.82
CA PRO A 262 -14.88 4.18 4.13
C PRO A 262 -13.67 4.26 3.19
N LEU A 263 -12.80 3.25 3.23
CA LEU A 263 -11.68 3.12 2.31
C LEU A 263 -12.09 2.30 1.09
N ALA A 264 -11.54 2.63 -0.06
CA ALA A 264 -11.71 1.83 -1.27
C ALA A 264 -10.74 0.63 -1.25
N CYS A 265 -11.11 -0.47 -1.91
CA CYS A 265 -10.24 -1.64 -2.07
C CYS A 265 -8.87 -1.28 -2.67
N SER A 266 -8.87 -0.31 -3.60
CA SER A 266 -7.68 0.20 -4.29
C SER A 266 -6.66 0.95 -3.39
N GLU A 267 -7.02 1.27 -2.16
CA GLU A 267 -6.06 1.82 -1.19
C GLU A 267 -5.02 0.78 -0.75
N CYS A 268 -5.37 -0.51 -0.84
CA CYS A 268 -4.52 -1.61 -0.37
C CYS A 268 -4.29 -2.72 -1.41
N HIS A 269 -5.10 -2.79 -2.45
CA HIS A 269 -5.05 -3.84 -3.46
C HIS A 269 -5.12 -3.26 -4.87
N GLN A 270 -4.46 -3.92 -5.81
CA GLN A 270 -4.74 -3.72 -7.20
C GLN A 270 -6.10 -4.38 -7.51
N VAL A 271 -7.11 -3.55 -7.81
CA VAL A 271 -8.46 -4.03 -8.10
C VAL A 271 -8.55 -4.30 -9.59
N PRO A 272 -8.85 -5.53 -10.01
CA PRO A 272 -8.98 -5.86 -11.42
C PRO A 272 -10.26 -5.27 -12.00
N ASP A 273 -10.24 -4.89 -13.27
CA ASP A 273 -11.45 -4.48 -14.00
C ASP A 273 -12.38 -5.67 -14.26
N ARG A 274 -11.80 -6.89 -14.34
CA ARG A 274 -12.52 -8.14 -14.61
C ARG A 274 -11.96 -9.28 -13.76
N PRO A 275 -12.82 -10.22 -13.32
CA PRO A 275 -12.39 -11.36 -12.51
C PRO A 275 -11.37 -12.30 -13.18
N ASP A 276 -11.33 -12.32 -14.51
CA ASP A 276 -10.45 -13.17 -15.33
C ASP A 276 -9.16 -12.46 -15.78
N GLU A 277 -8.84 -11.30 -15.19
CA GLU A 277 -7.56 -10.64 -15.47
C GLU A 277 -6.38 -11.46 -14.98
N PHE A 278 -5.30 -11.36 -15.76
CA PHE A 278 -4.03 -11.93 -15.38
C PHE A 278 -3.58 -11.36 -14.03
N ASP A 279 -3.02 -12.20 -13.20
CA ASP A 279 -2.56 -11.93 -11.82
C ASP A 279 -3.67 -11.76 -10.76
N HIS A 280 -4.98 -11.81 -11.11
CA HIS A 280 -6.03 -11.70 -10.10
C HIS A 280 -6.22 -12.99 -9.27
N ALA A 281 -6.18 -14.16 -9.90
CA ALA A 281 -6.44 -15.44 -9.25
C ALA A 281 -5.25 -16.42 -9.37
N ASP A 282 -4.05 -15.92 -9.50
CA ASP A 282 -2.84 -16.69 -9.80
C ASP A 282 -2.18 -17.31 -8.56
N GLY A 283 -2.49 -16.84 -7.37
CA GLY A 283 -1.95 -17.41 -6.15
C GLY A 283 -2.37 -16.73 -4.85
N LEU A 284 -2.15 -17.45 -3.76
CA LEU A 284 -2.25 -16.90 -2.41
C LEU A 284 -0.83 -16.76 -1.84
N PRO A 285 -0.61 -15.76 -1.03
CA PRO A 285 -1.56 -14.77 -0.49
C PRO A 285 -1.79 -13.59 -1.42
N ALA A 286 -2.95 -12.94 -1.34
CA ALA A 286 -3.21 -11.71 -2.08
C ALA A 286 -2.13 -10.64 -1.82
N GLU A 287 -1.75 -9.93 -2.86
CA GLU A 287 -0.82 -8.83 -2.80
C GLU A 287 -1.44 -7.66 -2.05
N VAL A 288 -0.63 -7.00 -1.24
CA VAL A 288 -1.00 -5.77 -0.53
C VAL A 288 -0.06 -4.67 -0.98
N GLU A 289 -0.57 -3.78 -1.78
CA GLU A 289 0.14 -2.59 -2.28
C GLU A 289 -0.52 -1.34 -1.70
N LEU A 290 -0.02 -0.90 -0.57
CA LEU A 290 -0.55 0.27 0.12
C LEU A 290 -0.35 1.54 -0.73
N SER A 291 -1.43 2.27 -0.98
CA SER A 291 -1.47 3.44 -1.86
C SER A 291 -2.29 4.58 -1.25
N GLY A 292 -2.61 5.59 -2.02
CA GLY A 292 -3.51 6.67 -1.65
C GLY A 292 -3.19 7.31 -0.30
N VAL A 293 -4.18 7.33 0.57
CA VAL A 293 -4.11 7.97 1.90
C VAL A 293 -2.98 7.42 2.77
N ALA A 294 -2.66 6.13 2.64
CA ALA A 294 -1.58 5.53 3.44
C ALA A 294 -0.20 6.15 3.17
N ARG A 295 0.01 6.71 1.97
CA ARG A 295 1.27 7.34 1.53
C ARG A 295 1.31 8.86 1.69
N THR A 296 0.29 9.47 2.26
CA THR A 296 0.22 10.92 2.47
C THR A 296 1.44 11.41 3.24
N ALA A 297 1.83 12.64 3.00
CA ALA A 297 2.99 13.31 3.60
C ALA A 297 4.34 12.58 3.37
N GLY A 298 4.44 11.76 2.34
CA GLY A 298 5.68 11.06 1.99
C GLY A 298 5.94 9.79 2.82
N HIS A 299 4.91 9.26 3.47
CA HIS A 299 5.02 7.98 4.17
C HIS A 299 5.22 6.81 3.21
N GLU A 300 5.97 5.81 3.65
CA GLU A 300 6.26 4.58 2.91
C GLU A 300 5.71 3.36 3.68
N PRO A 301 4.38 3.20 3.69
CA PRO A 301 3.73 2.15 4.48
C PRO A 301 4.14 0.76 4.01
N GLN A 302 4.27 -0.16 4.97
CA GLN A 302 4.60 -1.54 4.70
C GLN A 302 3.60 -2.49 5.37
N TRP A 303 3.19 -3.50 4.63
CA TRP A 303 2.45 -4.62 5.17
C TRP A 303 3.39 -5.72 5.66
N LEU A 304 3.37 -5.99 6.95
CA LEU A 304 4.16 -7.06 7.59
C LEU A 304 3.27 -8.29 7.80
N ARG A 305 3.23 -9.17 6.82
CA ARG A 305 2.37 -10.36 6.83
C ARG A 305 2.60 -11.28 8.04
N ALA A 306 3.85 -11.45 8.47
CA ALA A 306 4.20 -12.33 9.58
C ALA A 306 3.59 -11.90 10.92
N SER A 307 3.44 -10.60 11.15
CA SER A 307 2.80 -10.02 12.33
C SER A 307 1.36 -9.57 12.08
N ALA A 308 0.90 -9.66 10.83
CA ALA A 308 -0.38 -9.11 10.38
C ALA A 308 -0.56 -7.64 10.80
N THR A 309 0.42 -6.79 10.50
CA THR A 309 0.40 -5.36 10.85
C THR A 309 0.80 -4.50 9.67
N CYS A 310 0.21 -3.31 9.59
CA CYS A 310 0.68 -2.22 8.74
C CYS A 310 1.54 -1.27 9.58
N VAL A 311 2.70 -0.88 9.05
CA VAL A 311 3.62 0.05 9.70
C VAL A 311 3.89 1.25 8.80
N ASP A 312 4.28 2.37 9.39
CA ASP A 312 4.69 3.60 8.71
C ASP A 312 3.61 4.19 7.76
N GLY A 313 2.34 3.88 7.99
CA GLY A 313 1.23 4.42 7.22
C GLY A 313 0.61 5.65 7.86
N TRP A 314 0.27 6.66 7.04
CA TRP A 314 -0.42 7.87 7.49
C TRP A 314 -1.68 7.59 8.30
N CYS A 315 -2.49 6.62 7.87
CA CYS A 315 -3.80 6.31 8.46
C CYS A 315 -3.77 5.95 9.94
N HIS A 316 -2.67 5.40 10.43
CA HIS A 316 -2.53 4.93 11.81
C HIS A 316 -1.62 5.81 12.67
N GLY A 317 -1.48 7.08 12.31
CA GLY A 317 -0.75 8.06 13.10
C GLY A 317 0.76 7.91 12.99
N PRO A 318 1.34 8.31 11.86
CA PRO A 318 2.77 8.22 11.61
C PRO A 318 3.56 9.01 12.64
N GLY A 319 4.62 8.38 13.16
CA GLY A 319 5.53 9.04 14.10
C GLY A 319 4.93 9.42 15.45
N SER A 320 3.72 8.96 15.76
CA SER A 320 3.14 9.15 17.08
C SER A 320 3.68 8.09 18.03
N ASP A 321 4.01 8.49 19.25
CA ASP A 321 4.27 7.59 20.37
C ASP A 321 2.96 6.87 20.83
N ALA A 322 1.90 6.95 20.03
CA ALA A 322 0.62 6.33 20.33
C ALA A 322 0.74 4.80 20.33
N PRO A 323 0.11 4.13 21.29
CA PRO A 323 0.22 2.67 21.47
C PRO A 323 -0.29 1.85 20.27
N SER A 324 -1.02 2.47 19.35
CA SER A 324 -1.70 1.82 18.23
C SER A 324 -1.19 2.27 16.86
N ALA A 325 0.01 2.83 16.78
CA ALA A 325 0.60 3.25 15.50
C ALA A 325 0.74 2.10 14.47
N SER A 326 0.67 0.85 14.92
CA SER A 326 0.70 -0.34 14.09
C SER A 326 -0.31 -1.36 14.60
N PRO A 327 -1.61 -1.13 14.40
CA PRO A 327 -2.64 -2.04 14.90
C PRO A 327 -2.54 -3.41 14.21
N SER A 328 -2.88 -4.47 14.95
CA SER A 328 -2.96 -5.81 14.38
C SER A 328 -4.17 -5.93 13.47
N TRP A 329 -3.96 -6.36 12.25
CA TRP A 329 -5.00 -6.60 11.26
C TRP A 329 -6.06 -7.62 11.71
N THR A 330 -5.64 -8.62 12.47
CA THR A 330 -6.50 -9.72 12.93
C THR A 330 -7.10 -9.49 14.32
N GLN A 331 -6.80 -8.38 14.96
CA GLN A 331 -7.40 -7.98 16.22
C GLN A 331 -8.38 -6.84 15.97
N SER A 332 -9.63 -7.18 15.71
CA SER A 332 -10.68 -6.18 15.58
C SER A 332 -11.04 -5.62 16.95
N GLY A 333 -10.70 -4.35 17.17
CA GLY A 333 -11.13 -3.55 18.32
C GLY A 333 -11.61 -2.19 17.82
N THR A 334 -12.44 -1.51 18.61
CA THR A 334 -12.74 -0.10 18.34
C THR A 334 -11.51 0.72 18.75
N LEU A 335 -10.90 1.39 17.81
CA LEU A 335 -9.89 2.40 18.10
C LEU A 335 -10.58 3.61 18.72
N GLY A 336 -10.05 4.10 19.84
CA GLY A 336 -10.47 5.37 20.45
C GLY A 336 -9.83 6.56 19.75
N CYS A 337 -10.26 7.75 20.07
CA CYS A 337 -9.69 8.98 19.50
C CYS A 337 -8.19 9.13 19.79
N ASP A 338 -7.72 8.60 20.92
CA ASP A 338 -6.31 8.64 21.36
C ASP A 338 -5.45 7.50 20.81
N SER A 339 -6.03 6.63 19.97
CA SER A 339 -5.32 5.43 19.49
C SER A 339 -4.28 5.73 18.41
N CYS A 340 -4.50 6.78 17.63
CA CYS A 340 -3.67 7.12 16.48
C CYS A 340 -2.75 8.32 16.75
N HIS A 341 -3.19 9.25 17.57
CA HIS A 341 -2.42 10.42 17.99
C HIS A 341 -2.82 10.81 19.42
N GLY A 342 -1.98 11.58 20.09
CA GLY A 342 -2.32 12.11 21.42
C GLY A 342 -3.53 13.06 21.38
N LEU A 343 -4.18 13.26 22.53
CA LEU A 343 -5.27 14.22 22.70
C LEU A 343 -4.95 15.20 23.83
N PRO A 344 -4.51 16.38 23.49
CA PRO A 344 -4.13 16.89 22.17
C PRO A 344 -2.85 16.20 21.61
N PRO A 345 -2.57 16.30 20.30
CA PRO A 345 -1.30 15.84 19.73
C PRO A 345 -0.09 16.51 20.43
N PRO A 346 1.09 15.87 20.48
CA PRO A 346 2.26 16.45 21.13
C PRO A 346 2.72 17.73 20.42
N ALA A 347 3.51 18.55 21.14
CA ALA A 347 4.12 19.74 20.55
C ALA A 347 4.83 19.42 19.21
N PRO A 348 4.72 20.30 18.20
CA PRO A 348 4.35 21.72 18.27
C PRO A 348 2.84 22.02 18.28
N HIS A 349 1.96 20.99 18.29
CA HIS A 349 0.52 21.24 18.39
C HIS A 349 0.18 21.97 19.68
N PRO A 350 -0.73 22.99 19.67
CA PRO A 350 -1.21 23.64 20.86
C PRO A 350 -1.82 22.65 21.88
N GLN A 351 -1.45 22.74 23.14
CA GLN A 351 -1.90 21.84 24.19
C GLN A 351 -3.23 22.35 24.80
N ILE A 352 -4.30 22.19 24.01
CA ILE A 352 -5.65 22.69 24.29
C ILE A 352 -6.63 21.55 24.12
N ASP A 353 -7.58 21.41 25.02
CA ASP A 353 -8.58 20.33 25.00
C ASP A 353 -9.80 20.64 24.12
N ASP A 354 -10.00 21.91 23.72
CA ASP A 354 -11.07 22.34 22.82
C ASP A 354 -10.68 22.13 21.36
N CYS A 355 -10.85 20.90 20.88
CA CYS A 355 -10.47 20.51 19.50
C CYS A 355 -11.32 21.26 18.46
N SER A 356 -12.60 21.44 18.76
CA SER A 356 -13.56 22.08 17.85
C SER A 356 -13.27 23.55 17.60
N ALA A 357 -12.52 24.22 18.48
CA ALA A 357 -12.12 25.61 18.29
C ALA A 357 -11.26 25.82 17.03
N CYS A 358 -10.48 24.82 16.66
CA CYS A 358 -9.62 24.86 15.46
C CYS A 358 -10.08 23.88 14.37
N HIS A 359 -10.64 22.73 14.75
CA HIS A 359 -11.04 21.65 13.87
C HIS A 359 -12.56 21.50 13.75
N GLY A 360 -13.33 22.57 13.97
CA GLY A 360 -14.79 22.54 14.00
C GLY A 360 -15.49 22.12 12.72
N GLU A 361 -14.78 22.09 11.59
CA GLU A 361 -15.30 21.51 10.35
C GLU A 361 -15.26 19.98 10.34
N VAL A 362 -14.45 19.38 11.21
CA VAL A 362 -14.25 17.91 11.30
C VAL A 362 -14.72 17.37 12.64
N VAL A 363 -14.42 18.06 13.73
CA VAL A 363 -14.73 17.66 15.10
C VAL A 363 -15.98 18.39 15.59
N ALA A 364 -16.89 17.67 16.24
CA ALA A 364 -18.10 18.27 16.80
C ALA A 364 -17.79 19.13 18.03
N ALA A 365 -18.68 20.04 18.34
CA ALA A 365 -18.56 20.97 19.49
C ALA A 365 -18.51 20.28 20.87
N ASP A 366 -18.78 18.99 20.95
CA ASP A 366 -18.63 18.19 22.18
C ASP A 366 -17.24 17.53 22.29
N ASP A 367 -16.37 17.78 21.32
CA ASP A 367 -15.00 17.23 21.18
C ASP A 367 -14.91 15.69 21.19
N VAL A 368 -16.02 15.01 20.97
CA VAL A 368 -16.14 13.54 20.95
C VAL A 368 -16.61 13.02 19.61
N GLY A 369 -17.53 13.73 18.97
CA GLY A 369 -18.12 13.35 17.69
C GLY A 369 -17.34 13.90 16.50
N MET A 370 -17.52 13.25 15.33
CA MET A 370 -17.06 13.78 14.05
C MET A 370 -18.22 14.37 13.26
N VAL A 371 -18.06 15.62 12.83
CA VAL A 371 -19.02 16.31 11.93
C VAL A 371 -18.80 15.83 10.50
N ALA A 372 -17.55 15.68 10.07
CA ALA A 372 -17.17 15.26 8.74
C ALA A 372 -16.11 14.15 8.80
N ARG A 373 -16.57 12.88 8.92
CA ARG A 373 -15.66 11.72 8.98
C ARG A 373 -14.84 11.51 7.73
N ASP A 374 -15.38 11.93 6.59
CA ASP A 374 -14.72 11.85 5.28
C ASP A 374 -13.53 12.79 5.15
N ARG A 375 -13.46 13.79 5.98
CA ARG A 375 -12.35 14.74 6.07
C ARG A 375 -11.31 14.39 7.13
N HIS A 376 -11.65 13.54 8.08
CA HIS A 376 -10.67 12.99 9.01
C HIS A 376 -9.98 11.77 8.39
N VAL A 377 -8.68 11.69 8.43
CA VAL A 377 -7.85 10.66 7.76
C VAL A 377 -8.01 10.69 6.22
N ASP A 378 -8.11 11.86 5.61
CA ASP A 378 -8.11 12.01 4.14
C ASP A 378 -6.74 12.46 3.59
N GLY A 379 -5.79 12.69 4.48
CA GLY A 379 -4.46 13.18 4.13
C GLY A 379 -4.30 14.69 4.26
N THR A 380 -5.33 15.40 4.70
CA THR A 380 -5.32 16.84 4.90
C THR A 380 -5.57 17.14 6.38
N VAL A 381 -4.92 18.16 6.90
CA VAL A 381 -5.24 18.69 8.23
C VAL A 381 -6.18 19.87 8.06
N ASP A 382 -7.45 19.68 8.36
CA ASP A 382 -8.45 20.72 8.29
C ASP A 382 -8.42 21.61 9.51
N VAL A 383 -8.17 22.87 9.30
CA VAL A 383 -8.15 23.89 10.36
C VAL A 383 -8.98 25.09 9.90
N SER A 384 -9.99 25.43 10.66
CA SER A 384 -10.78 26.64 10.44
C SER A 384 -10.37 27.72 11.43
N PHE A 385 -10.01 28.88 10.93
CA PHE A 385 -9.58 30.02 11.75
C PHE A 385 -10.58 31.17 11.72
N ASP A 386 -11.88 30.88 11.66
CA ASP A 386 -12.92 31.92 11.73
C ASP A 386 -12.93 32.66 13.09
N ALA A 387 -12.32 32.07 14.10
CA ALA A 387 -12.26 32.61 15.46
C ALA A 387 -11.01 33.47 15.74
N GLY A 388 -10.10 33.63 14.78
CA GLY A 388 -8.89 34.44 14.92
C GLY A 388 -7.82 33.84 15.84
N CYS A 389 -6.80 34.65 16.17
CA CYS A 389 -5.63 34.22 16.94
C CYS A 389 -5.97 33.63 18.33
N THR A 390 -7.07 34.05 18.92
CA THR A 390 -7.48 33.64 20.28
C THR A 390 -8.00 32.22 20.37
N SER A 391 -8.19 31.53 19.26
CA SER A 391 -8.63 30.14 19.25
C SER A 391 -7.56 29.19 19.84
N CYS A 392 -6.30 29.44 19.56
CA CYS A 392 -5.21 28.56 19.95
C CYS A 392 -4.38 29.08 21.12
N HIS A 393 -4.27 30.39 21.29
CA HIS A 393 -3.55 30.99 22.41
C HIS A 393 -4.20 32.31 22.85
N GLY A 394 -3.93 32.71 24.07
CA GLY A 394 -4.56 33.90 24.63
C GLY A 394 -5.91 33.61 25.30
N GLY A 395 -6.76 34.58 25.36
CA GLY A 395 -8.07 34.56 25.99
C GLY A 395 -8.89 35.75 25.49
N ASP A 396 -9.07 36.82 26.33
CA ASP A 396 -9.74 38.07 25.92
C ASP A 396 -9.00 38.79 24.76
N ASN A 397 -7.75 38.47 24.54
CA ASN A 397 -6.93 38.91 23.41
C ASN A 397 -5.95 37.78 23.02
N ALA A 398 -5.27 37.92 21.87
CA ALA A 398 -4.37 36.91 21.33
C ALA A 398 -3.08 36.66 22.13
N ALA A 399 -2.81 37.46 23.16
CA ALA A 399 -1.62 37.24 23.99
C ALA A 399 -1.93 36.31 25.17
N PRO A 400 -0.98 35.49 25.63
CA PRO A 400 -1.15 34.76 26.88
C PRO A 400 -1.61 35.66 28.04
N PRO A 401 -2.45 35.24 29.00
CA PRO A 401 -2.47 33.88 29.57
C PRO A 401 -3.20 32.90 28.70
N ARG A 402 -2.86 31.71 28.83
CA ARG A 402 -2.93 30.50 28.06
C ARG A 402 -1.90 30.54 26.91
N ALA A 403 -0.72 30.04 27.26
CA ALA A 403 0.31 29.75 26.27
C ALA A 403 -0.15 28.63 25.34
N ALA A 404 0.48 28.48 24.18
CA ALA A 404 0.22 27.36 23.28
C ALA A 404 0.43 25.98 23.93
N SER A 405 1.24 25.91 24.99
CA SER A 405 1.46 24.72 25.83
C SER A 405 0.45 24.56 26.98
N GLY A 406 -0.59 25.41 27.02
CA GLY A 406 -1.69 25.33 27.99
C GLY A 406 -1.47 26.07 29.33
N GLU A 407 -0.25 26.53 29.65
CA GLU A 407 0.05 27.20 30.92
C GLU A 407 -0.56 28.59 30.98
N THR A 408 -0.97 28.99 32.18
CA THR A 408 -1.59 30.29 32.46
C THR A 408 -0.80 31.15 33.46
N ALA A 409 0.14 30.57 34.19
CA ALA A 409 0.91 31.29 35.19
C ALA A 409 2.05 32.11 34.59
N THR A 410 2.24 33.36 35.04
CA THR A 410 3.29 34.27 34.54
C THR A 410 4.71 33.76 34.81
N SER A 411 4.88 32.79 35.68
CA SER A 411 6.17 32.13 35.93
C SER A 411 6.64 31.24 34.77
N PHE A 412 5.73 30.88 33.83
CA PHE A 412 6.08 30.17 32.60
C PHE A 412 6.51 31.15 31.51
N ALA A 413 7.56 30.81 30.77
CA ALA A 413 8.11 31.69 29.73
C ALA A 413 7.11 31.99 28.62
N GLY A 414 6.27 31.02 28.25
CA GLY A 414 5.21 31.21 27.24
C GLY A 414 4.11 32.18 27.67
N VAL A 415 3.93 32.41 28.98
CA VAL A 415 2.98 33.40 29.52
C VAL A 415 3.69 34.69 29.86
N GLY A 416 4.62 34.69 30.81
CA GLY A 416 5.44 35.82 31.19
C GLY A 416 4.72 37.16 31.27
N ALA A 417 5.36 38.20 30.76
CA ALA A 417 4.87 39.57 30.80
C ALA A 417 4.00 39.98 29.59
N HIS A 418 3.46 39.00 28.80
CA HIS A 418 2.70 39.33 27.59
C HIS A 418 1.56 40.31 27.86
N GLN A 419 0.69 40.05 28.86
CA GLN A 419 -0.45 40.92 29.12
C GLN A 419 -0.05 42.33 29.53
N THR A 420 1.02 42.48 30.31
CA THR A 420 1.56 43.80 30.67
C THR A 420 2.03 44.59 29.44
N HIS A 421 2.56 43.92 28.43
CA HIS A 421 3.00 44.59 27.21
C HIS A 421 1.83 44.92 26.27
N VAL A 422 0.94 43.95 25.99
CA VAL A 422 -0.12 44.18 25.00
C VAL A 422 -1.24 45.10 25.49
N LEU A 423 -1.49 45.14 26.78
CA LEU A 423 -2.47 46.08 27.36
C LEU A 423 -1.84 47.44 27.63
N GLY A 424 -0.53 47.53 27.73
CA GLY A 424 0.12 48.74 28.23
C GLY A 424 -0.11 48.94 29.72
N THR A 425 0.36 50.09 30.23
CA THR A 425 0.25 50.47 31.63
C THR A 425 -0.07 51.94 31.74
N GLU A 426 -0.29 52.44 32.95
CA GLU A 426 -0.38 53.90 33.22
C GLU A 426 0.88 54.67 32.77
N ARG A 427 1.97 53.94 32.45
CA ARG A 427 3.29 54.51 32.14
C ARG A 427 3.80 54.15 30.74
N SER A 428 3.12 53.27 30.03
CA SER A 428 3.59 52.82 28.72
C SER A 428 2.43 52.58 27.78
N ARG A 429 2.68 52.77 26.51
CA ARG A 429 1.77 52.36 25.45
C ARG A 429 1.58 50.83 25.43
N ALA A 430 0.52 50.40 24.83
CA ALA A 430 0.36 49.02 24.38
C ALA A 430 1.44 48.65 23.35
N VAL A 431 2.06 47.50 23.49
CA VAL A 431 3.11 47.01 22.58
C VAL A 431 2.48 45.96 21.67
N PRO A 432 2.47 46.20 20.34
CA PRO A 432 1.92 45.23 19.39
C PRO A 432 2.83 44.01 19.30
N CYS A 433 2.24 42.83 18.97
CA CYS A 433 2.95 41.56 18.87
C CYS A 433 4.17 41.64 17.93
N GLY A 434 4.04 42.38 16.83
CA GLY A 434 5.10 42.55 15.84
C GLY A 434 6.35 43.30 16.32
N GLU A 435 6.35 43.88 17.53
CA GLU A 435 7.58 44.42 18.15
C GLU A 435 8.57 43.30 18.57
N CYS A 436 8.06 42.08 18.85
CA CYS A 436 8.85 40.99 19.36
C CYS A 436 8.71 39.68 18.57
N HIS A 437 7.70 39.56 17.74
CA HIS A 437 7.41 38.35 16.99
C HIS A 437 7.12 38.65 15.52
N LEU A 438 7.42 37.70 14.66
CA LEU A 438 6.88 37.67 13.32
C LEU A 438 5.40 37.26 13.45
N VAL A 439 4.49 38.18 13.17
CA VAL A 439 3.05 37.93 13.26
C VAL A 439 2.59 37.35 11.94
N PRO A 440 2.03 36.13 11.90
CA PRO A 440 1.54 35.53 10.67
C PRO A 440 0.25 36.21 10.21
N GLU A 441 -0.02 36.21 8.91
CA GLU A 441 -1.30 36.63 8.35
C GLU A 441 -2.34 35.52 8.49
N GLN A 442 -1.88 34.26 8.40
CA GLN A 442 -2.68 33.04 8.58
C GLN A 442 -1.98 32.07 9.53
N ALA A 443 -2.74 31.27 10.21
CA ALA A 443 -2.20 30.36 11.23
C ALA A 443 -1.23 29.30 10.68
N LEU A 444 -1.39 28.91 9.42
CA LEU A 444 -0.50 27.95 8.74
C LEU A 444 0.65 28.61 7.99
N ASP A 445 0.87 29.90 8.17
CA ASP A 445 2.02 30.55 7.54
C ASP A 445 3.33 29.93 8.02
N PRO A 446 4.31 29.79 7.13
CA PRO A 446 5.61 29.25 7.50
C PRO A 446 6.25 30.02 8.67
N GLY A 447 6.75 29.28 9.66
CA GLY A 447 7.37 29.86 10.87
C GLY A 447 6.38 30.08 12.02
N HIS A 448 5.10 29.69 11.89
CA HIS A 448 4.13 29.86 12.98
C HIS A 448 3.91 28.60 13.80
N ILE A 449 3.46 27.52 13.20
CA ILE A 449 3.17 26.28 13.93
C ILE A 449 4.06 25.11 13.49
N ASP A 450 4.93 25.33 12.56
CA ASP A 450 5.83 24.32 11.98
C ASP A 450 7.18 24.24 12.67
N THR A 451 7.42 25.04 13.70
CA THR A 451 8.65 25.04 14.51
C THR A 451 8.36 24.65 15.97
N PRO A 452 9.30 23.95 16.63
CA PRO A 452 9.14 23.59 18.03
C PRO A 452 9.15 24.82 18.95
N SER A 453 8.38 24.78 20.04
CA SER A 453 8.47 25.80 21.10
C SER A 453 9.88 25.87 21.72
N PRO A 454 10.34 27.06 22.16
CA PRO A 454 9.59 28.31 22.29
C PRO A 454 9.54 29.13 21.00
N ALA A 455 8.55 30.02 20.89
CA ALA A 455 8.43 30.94 19.76
C ALA A 455 9.67 31.83 19.59
N GLU A 456 10.01 32.11 18.33
CA GLU A 456 11.12 32.98 18.00
C GLU A 456 10.84 34.42 18.42
N VAL A 457 11.87 35.09 18.95
CA VAL A 457 11.81 36.50 19.31
C VAL A 457 12.60 37.31 18.29
N VAL A 458 11.87 38.04 17.45
CA VAL A 458 12.43 38.91 16.40
C VAL A 458 12.07 40.36 16.70
N PHE A 459 12.96 41.07 17.36
CA PHE A 459 12.72 42.44 17.76
C PHE A 459 12.61 43.42 16.58
N SER A 460 11.63 44.33 16.66
CA SER A 460 11.41 45.39 15.67
C SER A 460 10.96 46.70 16.32
N GLY A 461 10.61 47.69 15.55
CA GLY A 461 9.97 48.93 15.97
C GLY A 461 10.71 49.66 17.12
N ALA A 462 9.93 50.03 18.14
CA ALA A 462 10.43 50.85 19.26
C ALA A 462 11.47 50.11 20.12
N SER A 463 11.48 48.80 20.14
CA SER A 463 12.50 48.01 20.87
C SER A 463 13.93 48.29 20.33
N ARG A 464 14.04 48.66 19.06
CA ARG A 464 15.30 48.98 18.34
C ARG A 464 15.58 50.45 18.22
N ALA A 465 14.76 51.31 18.81
CA ALA A 465 14.99 52.76 18.77
C ALA A 465 16.37 53.11 19.32
N PHE A 466 16.89 54.27 18.91
CA PHE A 466 18.17 54.79 19.37
C PHE A 466 19.36 53.89 19.09
N ASP A 467 19.34 53.14 17.98
CA ASP A 467 20.36 52.17 17.62
C ASP A 467 20.54 51.01 18.66
N ALA A 468 19.48 50.70 19.39
CA ALA A 468 19.46 49.56 20.30
C ALA A 468 19.55 48.23 19.52
N MET A 469 20.30 47.30 20.07
CA MET A 469 20.45 45.93 19.54
C MET A 469 19.84 44.92 20.53
N PRO A 470 18.53 44.79 20.56
CA PRO A 470 17.85 43.97 21.53
C PRO A 470 18.14 42.47 21.36
N SER A 471 18.18 41.75 22.45
CA SER A 471 18.30 40.31 22.49
C SER A 471 17.45 39.72 23.62
N TYR A 472 16.96 38.49 23.41
CA TYR A 472 16.27 37.69 24.42
C TYR A 472 17.06 36.40 24.66
N ALA A 473 17.49 36.21 25.91
CA ALA A 473 18.19 35.01 26.28
C ALA A 473 17.97 34.70 27.77
N GLN A 474 17.84 33.42 28.11
CA GLN A 474 17.68 32.97 29.50
C GLN A 474 16.52 33.67 30.24
N GLY A 475 15.42 33.92 29.57
CA GLY A 475 14.26 34.61 30.15
C GLY A 475 14.45 36.08 30.42
N LYS A 476 15.41 36.74 29.81
CA LYS A 476 15.71 38.17 30.00
C LYS A 476 15.80 38.91 28.68
N CYS A 477 15.21 40.12 28.66
CA CYS A 477 15.38 41.05 27.56
C CYS A 477 16.57 41.96 27.84
N SER A 478 17.52 42.05 26.92
CA SER A 478 18.73 42.88 27.04
C SER A 478 18.83 43.84 25.86
N ASN A 479 19.47 44.99 26.09
CA ASN A 479 19.73 45.98 25.07
C ASN A 479 18.48 46.50 24.32
N THR A 480 17.29 46.47 24.92
CA THR A 480 16.08 47.02 24.35
C THR A 480 15.95 48.51 24.68
N ALA A 481 15.57 49.34 23.73
CA ALA A 481 15.30 50.75 23.98
C ALA A 481 14.15 50.95 24.96
N CYS A 482 13.13 50.11 24.90
CA CYS A 482 11.97 50.13 25.80
C CYS A 482 12.35 50.02 27.29
N HIS A 483 13.36 49.26 27.59
CA HIS A 483 13.85 49.03 28.96
C HIS A 483 15.10 49.90 29.29
N GLY A 484 15.32 50.93 28.49
CA GLY A 484 16.30 51.95 28.80
C GLY A 484 17.75 51.51 28.61
N ALA A 485 18.04 50.55 27.74
CA ALA A 485 19.40 50.20 27.40
C ALA A 485 20.15 51.41 26.79
N ARG A 486 19.41 52.23 26.04
CA ARG A 486 19.91 53.52 25.49
C ARG A 486 18.77 54.52 25.49
N LEU A 487 19.09 55.78 25.74
CA LEU A 487 18.30 56.95 25.37
C LEU A 487 18.96 57.55 24.14
N THR A 488 18.44 58.53 23.56
CA THR A 488 18.91 59.18 22.32
C THR A 488 20.40 58.97 21.96
N ARG A 489 20.69 58.44 20.78
CA ARG A 489 22.03 58.35 20.15
C ARG A 489 23.21 57.92 21.06
N GLY A 490 23.01 56.83 21.81
CA GLY A 490 24.13 56.21 22.51
C GLY A 490 24.37 56.73 23.93
N HIS A 491 23.52 57.57 24.47
CA HIS A 491 23.61 58.00 25.86
C HIS A 491 23.09 56.92 26.78
N GLU A 492 23.81 56.74 27.88
CA GLU A 492 23.39 55.83 28.98
C GLU A 492 22.08 56.33 29.61
N SER A 493 21.20 55.43 29.94
CA SER A 493 19.91 55.77 30.55
C SER A 493 20.05 56.06 32.05
N GLY A 494 21.08 55.55 32.68
CA GLY A 494 21.24 55.58 34.15
C GLY A 494 20.20 54.80 34.94
N GLY A 495 19.43 53.95 34.26
CA GLY A 495 18.41 53.13 34.88
C GLY A 495 19.01 52.05 35.76
N THR A 496 18.29 51.66 36.83
CA THR A 496 18.74 50.69 37.79
C THR A 496 18.49 49.24 37.36
N LEU A 497 17.58 49.04 36.39
CA LEU A 497 17.20 47.72 35.86
C LEU A 497 16.90 47.80 34.36
N THR A 498 17.94 47.70 33.53
CA THR A 498 17.81 47.76 32.05
C THR A 498 17.77 46.37 31.39
N VAL A 499 17.82 45.32 32.19
CA VAL A 499 17.75 43.88 31.76
C VAL A 499 16.69 43.18 32.60
N PRO A 500 15.40 43.41 32.29
CA PRO A 500 14.30 42.80 33.05
C PRO A 500 14.19 41.30 32.76
N SER A 501 13.68 40.57 33.77
CA SER A 501 13.32 39.18 33.66
C SER A 501 11.88 39.07 33.13
N TRP A 502 11.69 38.26 32.08
CA TRP A 502 10.43 38.10 31.40
C TRP A 502 9.27 37.58 32.30
N THR A 503 9.62 36.72 33.27
CA THR A 503 8.65 36.04 34.14
C THR A 503 8.39 36.75 35.46
N VAL A 504 9.00 37.92 35.71
CA VAL A 504 8.75 38.74 36.91
C VAL A 504 7.78 39.85 36.54
N VAL A 505 6.51 39.70 36.95
CA VAL A 505 5.38 40.56 36.53
C VAL A 505 4.72 41.25 37.77
N ASP A 506 5.51 41.56 38.78
CA ASP A 506 5.05 42.17 40.04
C ASP A 506 5.08 43.72 40.06
N GLY A 507 5.39 44.33 38.91
CA GLY A 507 5.50 45.78 38.75
C GLY A 507 6.85 46.34 39.20
N SER A 508 7.69 45.60 39.88
CA SER A 508 8.99 46.07 40.38
C SER A 508 9.96 46.50 39.28
N GLN A 509 9.86 45.83 38.13
CA GLN A 509 10.70 46.08 36.95
C GLN A 509 10.28 47.29 36.12
N ALA A 510 9.11 47.85 36.36
CA ALA A 510 8.55 49.04 35.67
C ALA A 510 8.40 50.23 36.61
N ALA A 511 9.05 50.20 37.78
CA ALA A 511 9.03 51.31 38.72
C ALA A 511 9.81 52.51 38.16
N CYS A 512 9.46 53.72 38.58
CA CYS A 512 10.16 54.95 38.20
C CYS A 512 11.67 54.83 38.55
N GLY A 513 12.53 55.13 37.60
CA GLY A 513 13.98 55.00 37.75
C GLY A 513 14.59 53.63 37.38
N THR A 514 13.77 52.64 37.05
CA THR A 514 14.29 51.33 36.61
C THR A 514 14.84 51.40 35.19
N CYS A 515 14.12 51.99 34.25
CA CYS A 515 14.51 52.07 32.84
C CYS A 515 15.50 53.22 32.56
N HIS A 516 15.32 54.35 33.18
CA HIS A 516 16.23 55.47 33.11
C HIS A 516 16.25 56.24 34.43
N ALA A 517 17.36 56.94 34.71
CA ALA A 517 17.46 57.77 35.91
C ALA A 517 16.49 58.98 35.85
N LEU A 518 16.15 59.54 36.98
CA LEU A 518 15.24 60.66 37.10
C LEU A 518 15.95 61.81 37.84
N PRO A 519 16.36 62.83 37.08
CA PRO A 519 16.42 62.99 35.64
C PRO A 519 17.48 62.07 34.99
N PRO A 520 17.39 61.83 33.67
CA PRO A 520 18.43 61.10 32.92
C PRO A 520 19.81 61.76 33.07
N PRO A 521 20.93 61.01 32.98
CA PRO A 521 22.28 61.58 33.06
C PRO A 521 22.56 62.50 31.89
N ARG A 522 23.64 63.32 32.00
CA ARG A 522 24.08 64.22 30.94
C ARG A 522 24.28 63.45 29.64
N PRO A 523 23.90 64.05 28.49
CA PRO A 523 23.69 65.48 28.23
C PRO A 523 22.25 65.98 28.48
N HIS A 524 21.41 65.32 29.25
CA HIS A 524 20.10 65.87 29.61
C HIS A 524 20.32 67.26 30.21
N PRO A 525 19.66 68.32 29.68
CA PRO A 525 20.09 69.71 29.90
C PRO A 525 19.85 70.23 31.33
N TYR A 526 18.92 69.65 32.06
CA TYR A 526 18.52 70.13 33.39
C TYR A 526 18.45 69.03 34.42
N HIS A 527 18.79 69.34 35.67
CA HIS A 527 18.63 68.45 36.83
C HIS A 527 17.40 68.80 37.65
N SER A 528 16.28 69.03 36.94
CA SER A 528 15.00 69.33 37.56
C SER A 528 14.06 68.12 37.54
N GLU A 529 13.31 67.95 38.62
CA GLU A 529 12.24 66.94 38.72
C GLU A 529 10.93 67.43 38.02
N ASP A 530 10.89 68.65 37.52
CA ASP A 530 9.77 69.25 36.77
C ASP A 530 9.71 68.73 35.30
N CYS A 531 9.57 67.44 35.11
CA CYS A 531 9.64 66.76 33.81
C CYS A 531 8.62 67.34 32.82
N GLY A 532 7.38 67.60 33.28
CA GLY A 532 6.31 68.08 32.45
C GLY A 532 6.51 69.51 31.91
N ARG A 533 7.56 70.22 32.35
CA ARG A 533 7.90 71.52 31.76
C ARG A 533 8.45 71.40 30.31
N CYS A 534 9.10 70.30 30.03
CA CYS A 534 9.70 70.04 28.73
C CYS A 534 9.08 68.86 28.01
N HIS A 535 8.47 67.92 28.74
CA HIS A 535 7.88 66.71 28.20
C HIS A 535 6.36 66.75 28.36
N GLU A 536 5.60 66.98 27.28
CA GLU A 536 4.13 67.15 27.31
C GLU A 536 3.38 65.86 27.73
N ASN A 537 4.04 64.73 27.68
CA ASN A 537 3.45 63.44 28.02
C ASN A 537 3.46 63.14 29.52
N VAL A 538 4.07 64.01 30.34
CA VAL A 538 4.21 63.80 31.79
C VAL A 538 3.68 65.01 32.55
N SER A 539 3.11 64.78 33.74
CA SER A 539 2.74 65.84 34.66
C SER A 539 3.94 66.66 35.12
N LEU A 540 3.67 67.88 35.61
CA LEU A 540 4.73 68.78 36.09
C LEU A 540 5.60 68.11 37.19
N ASP A 541 5.02 67.33 38.06
CA ASP A 541 5.72 66.62 39.13
C ASP A 541 6.49 65.38 38.67
N GLY A 542 6.44 65.05 37.36
CA GLY A 542 7.14 63.93 36.76
C GLY A 542 6.62 62.53 37.19
N LYS A 543 5.49 62.46 37.89
CA LYS A 543 5.04 61.19 38.49
C LYS A 543 3.84 60.56 37.77
N THR A 544 3.10 61.38 36.99
CA THR A 544 1.91 60.92 36.27
C THR A 544 2.10 61.11 34.79
N PHE A 545 1.84 60.11 34.00
CA PHE A 545 1.81 60.23 32.56
C PHE A 545 0.45 60.75 32.07
N LEU A 546 0.47 61.84 31.39
CA LEU A 546 -0.69 62.45 30.75
C LEU A 546 -1.02 61.75 29.43
N ARG A 547 0.01 61.27 28.78
CA ARG A 547 -0.02 60.56 27.48
C ARG A 547 0.87 59.32 27.55
N PRO A 548 0.39 58.22 28.22
CA PRO A 548 1.15 56.97 28.29
C PRO A 548 1.48 56.41 26.92
N ASP A 549 0.64 56.70 25.92
CA ASP A 549 0.82 56.30 24.51
C ASP A 549 2.06 56.92 23.87
N LEU A 550 2.56 58.02 24.35
CA LEU A 550 3.80 58.66 23.92
C LEU A 550 5.02 58.34 24.78
N HIS A 551 4.88 57.46 25.73
CA HIS A 551 6.01 56.95 26.52
C HIS A 551 6.34 55.54 26.08
N VAL A 552 7.61 55.26 25.86
CA VAL A 552 8.15 54.01 25.33
C VAL A 552 7.69 53.74 23.87
N ASP A 553 7.49 54.77 23.09
CA ASP A 553 7.14 54.72 21.66
C ASP A 553 8.37 54.78 20.74
N GLY A 554 9.56 54.92 21.28
CA GLY A 554 10.80 55.05 20.54
C GLY A 554 11.13 56.50 20.12
N VAL A 555 10.34 57.47 20.58
CA VAL A 555 10.53 58.88 20.27
C VAL A 555 10.63 59.69 21.56
N VAL A 556 11.50 60.69 21.59
CA VAL A 556 11.56 61.63 22.71
C VAL A 556 10.70 62.86 22.35
N THR A 557 9.60 62.99 23.07
CA THR A 557 8.64 64.09 22.84
C THR A 557 8.99 65.30 23.67
N PHE A 558 9.05 66.47 23.05
CA PHE A 558 9.31 67.76 23.68
C PHE A 558 8.15 68.75 23.36
N GLN A 559 7.82 69.56 24.35
CA GLN A 559 7.02 70.77 24.09
C GLN A 559 7.93 72.01 24.29
N PHE A 560 7.81 73.00 23.45
CA PHE A 560 8.57 74.22 23.47
C PHE A 560 7.64 75.40 23.71
#